data_f8750f26aca7f761f0e825d3bd2c6649
#
_entry.id   f8750f26aca7f761f0e825d3bd2c6649
#
_cell.length_a   1.000
_cell.length_b   1.000
_cell.length_c   1.000
_cell.angle_alpha   90.00
_cell.angle_beta   90.00
_cell.angle_gamma   90.00
#
_symmetry.space_group_name_H-M   'P 1'
#
loop_
_entity.id
_entity.type
_entity.pdbx_description
1 polymer ?
#
loop_
_entity_poly.entity_id
_entity_poly.type
_entity_poly.pdbx_seq_one_letter_code
_entity_poly.pdbx_strand_id
1 'polypeptide(L)'
;MGMKKLKKAAMIAAASMFVMMVPMIQTHAAPTDVIENNESGIPDKVLYQNILKVLGKQSTDTFTEQEASSVEELEIVDYKKIPMESLKGIGYLTNLETLKIQDQWQLSSLEGLDGRLKKLDALNVSYSGITSIKEVANLPSLVYLTFDGDKIRSLDGIQGLKNLRYLMVYDNCLTSLKGIESVVNLEEFYAYGNQLTSLKGIENLTKLKKLEVGKNRLKNLKGIEKLTNLEELGVSENRLTDIKEIKNLKKLERIYAFCNKIKTLPNLKQFSKLKYIFCDFSDNL
;
A
#
# COMPACT_ATOMS: atom_id res chain seq x y z
N MET A 1 7.08 -2.13 22.83
CA MET A 1 7.30 -1.16 21.74
C MET A 1 6.32 -1.38 20.56
N GLY A 2 5.12 -1.87 20.82
CA GLY A 2 4.16 -2.31 19.79
C GLY A 2 2.83 -1.53 19.71
N MET A 3 2.43 -0.82 20.76
CA MET A 3 1.08 -0.21 20.78
C MET A 3 0.99 1.20 20.20
N LYS A 4 2.08 1.95 20.05
CA LYS A 4 2.04 3.31 19.46
C LYS A 4 1.97 3.28 17.93
N LYS A 5 2.52 2.27 17.26
CA LYS A 5 2.50 2.15 15.79
C LYS A 5 1.17 1.61 15.24
N LEU A 6 0.47 0.73 15.97
CA LEU A 6 -0.87 0.27 15.57
C LEU A 6 -1.95 1.37 15.62
N LYS A 7 -1.76 2.38 16.47
CA LYS A 7 -2.67 3.55 16.50
C LYS A 7 -2.51 4.46 15.29
N LYS A 8 -1.34 4.52 14.63
CA LYS A 8 -1.15 5.30 13.40
C LYS A 8 -1.98 4.77 12.22
N ALA A 9 -2.08 3.46 12.05
CA ALA A 9 -2.89 2.85 10.98
C ALA A 9 -4.42 3.07 11.15
N ALA A 10 -4.89 3.22 12.40
CA ALA A 10 -6.30 3.46 12.70
C ALA A 10 -6.68 4.96 12.79
N MET A 11 -5.70 5.86 12.91
CA MET A 11 -5.93 7.31 13.07
C MET A 11 -6.01 8.09 11.75
N ILE A 12 -5.93 7.44 10.60
CA ILE A 12 -6.16 8.11 9.29
C ILE A 12 -7.64 8.52 9.11
N ALA A 13 -8.53 8.20 10.05
CA ALA A 13 -9.95 8.48 9.94
C ALA A 13 -10.46 9.72 10.74
N ALA A 14 -9.68 10.32 11.64
CA ALA A 14 -10.15 11.47 12.41
C ALA A 14 -9.00 12.27 13.03
N ALA A 15 -8.64 13.41 12.48
CA ALA A 15 -8.03 14.50 13.24
C ALA A 15 -8.27 15.85 12.58
N SER A 16 -9.23 16.56 13.10
CA SER A 16 -9.38 18.02 12.94
C SER A 16 -8.57 18.75 14.01
N MET A 17 -7.85 19.79 13.59
CA MET A 17 -7.40 21.00 14.27
C MET A 17 -6.71 20.88 15.64
N PHE A 18 -5.43 21.19 15.66
CA PHE A 18 -4.82 21.96 16.72
C PHE A 18 -3.80 22.95 16.11
N VAL A 19 -4.16 24.22 16.08
CA VAL A 19 -3.28 25.32 15.68
C VAL A 19 -2.42 25.68 16.90
N MET A 20 -1.11 25.36 16.86
CA MET A 20 -0.14 26.00 17.76
C MET A 20 0.48 27.18 17.03
N MET A 21 0.26 28.39 17.56
CA MET A 21 1.03 29.57 17.19
C MET A 21 2.50 29.39 17.59
N VAL A 22 3.36 29.27 16.60
CA VAL A 22 4.81 29.39 16.75
C VAL A 22 5.19 30.84 16.43
N PRO A 23 6.00 31.55 17.26
CA PRO A 23 6.41 32.91 16.96
C PRO A 23 7.28 32.95 15.70
N MET A 24 6.91 33.83 14.76
CA MET A 24 7.69 34.10 13.56
C MET A 24 9.06 34.67 13.92
N ILE A 25 10.11 33.88 13.67
CA ILE A 25 11.45 34.41 13.47
C ILE A 25 11.58 34.61 11.95
N GLN A 26 11.46 35.85 11.49
CA GLN A 26 11.77 36.20 10.10
C GLN A 26 13.29 36.10 9.90
N THR A 27 13.76 34.97 9.43
CA THR A 27 15.03 34.89 8.76
C THR A 27 14.76 35.03 7.26
N HIS A 28 15.31 36.08 6.63
CA HIS A 28 15.26 36.23 5.18
C HIS A 28 16.07 35.10 4.57
N ALA A 29 15.42 34.08 4.02
CA ALA A 29 16.04 33.05 3.20
C ALA A 29 16.65 33.70 1.93
N ALA A 30 17.76 33.19 1.45
CA ALA A 30 18.33 33.64 0.20
C ALA A 30 17.38 33.35 -0.98
N PRO A 31 17.34 34.19 -2.02
CA PRO A 31 16.39 34.03 -3.14
C PRO A 31 16.45 32.68 -3.87
N THR A 32 17.53 31.91 -3.67
CA THR A 32 17.74 30.58 -4.29
C THR A 32 16.98 29.44 -3.64
N ASP A 33 16.38 29.65 -2.46
CA ASP A 33 15.74 28.60 -1.65
C ASP A 33 14.22 28.56 -1.87
N VAL A 34 13.67 29.44 -2.70
CA VAL A 34 12.23 29.52 -2.99
C VAL A 34 11.85 28.48 -4.05
N ILE A 35 10.86 27.65 -3.71
CA ILE A 35 10.24 26.70 -4.61
C ILE A 35 9.00 27.34 -5.24
N GLU A 36 8.96 27.36 -6.55
CA GLU A 36 7.87 27.93 -7.31
C GLU A 36 7.07 26.85 -8.07
N ASN A 37 5.85 27.21 -8.46
CA ASN A 37 5.03 26.36 -9.32
C ASN A 37 5.46 26.51 -10.79
N ASN A 38 6.58 25.90 -11.14
CA ASN A 38 7.18 25.91 -12.47
C ASN A 38 8.04 24.67 -12.71
N GLU A 39 8.64 24.56 -13.91
CA GLU A 39 9.45 23.40 -14.32
C GLU A 39 10.71 23.16 -13.48
N SER A 40 11.28 24.19 -12.87
CA SER A 40 12.47 24.06 -12.01
C SER A 40 12.12 23.69 -10.56
N GLY A 41 10.90 23.98 -10.13
CA GLY A 41 10.35 23.67 -8.82
C GLY A 41 9.37 22.50 -8.86
N ILE A 42 8.10 22.79 -8.63
CA ILE A 42 6.99 21.82 -8.67
C ILE A 42 6.02 22.24 -9.76
N PRO A 43 6.08 21.64 -10.96
CA PRO A 43 5.26 22.05 -12.10
C PRO A 43 3.77 21.75 -11.94
N ASP A 44 3.44 20.64 -11.25
CA ASP A 44 2.04 20.25 -11.04
C ASP A 44 1.36 21.20 -10.06
N LYS A 45 0.35 21.91 -10.54
CA LYS A 45 -0.38 22.91 -9.76
C LYS A 45 -1.14 22.29 -8.59
N VAL A 46 -1.69 21.09 -8.77
CA VAL A 46 -2.47 20.41 -7.71
C VAL A 46 -1.52 19.99 -6.59
N LEU A 47 -0.37 19.38 -6.92
CA LEU A 47 0.66 19.05 -5.94
C LEU A 47 1.12 20.30 -5.18
N TYR A 48 1.47 21.36 -5.92
CA TYR A 48 1.95 22.62 -5.34
C TYR A 48 0.94 23.23 -4.37
N GLN A 49 -0.33 23.30 -4.77
CA GLN A 49 -1.41 23.88 -3.94
C GLN A 49 -1.70 23.04 -2.68
N ASN A 50 -1.59 21.70 -2.76
CA ASN A 50 -1.76 20.88 -1.57
C ASN A 50 -0.59 21.06 -0.57
N ILE A 51 0.62 21.28 -1.05
CA ILE A 51 1.77 21.62 -0.20
C ILE A 51 1.55 22.99 0.48
N LEU A 52 1.17 24.03 -0.26
CA LEU A 52 0.82 25.34 0.32
C LEU A 52 -0.24 25.20 1.41
N LYS A 53 -1.28 24.41 1.16
CA LYS A 53 -2.36 24.16 2.12
C LYS A 53 -1.86 23.54 3.41
N VAL A 54 -0.99 22.51 3.34
CA VAL A 54 -0.40 21.87 4.52
C VAL A 54 0.49 22.84 5.29
N LEU A 55 1.19 23.73 4.58
CA LEU A 55 2.01 24.80 5.18
C LEU A 55 1.17 25.98 5.73
N GLY A 56 -0.16 25.97 5.59
CA GLY A 56 -1.04 27.04 6.05
C GLY A 56 -0.90 28.33 5.23
N LYS A 57 -0.45 28.24 3.99
CA LYS A 57 -0.21 29.37 3.07
C LYS A 57 -1.37 29.59 2.11
N GLN A 58 -1.42 30.81 1.53
CA GLN A 58 -2.42 31.15 0.51
C GLN A 58 -2.02 30.57 -0.86
N SER A 59 -3.00 30.41 -1.74
CA SER A 59 -2.79 29.85 -3.09
C SER A 59 -1.87 30.65 -4.00
N THR A 60 -1.59 31.91 -3.65
CA THR A 60 -0.69 32.84 -4.36
C THR A 60 0.70 32.91 -3.76
N ASP A 61 0.92 32.25 -2.63
CA ASP A 61 2.20 32.28 -1.94
C ASP A 61 3.20 31.33 -2.61
N THR A 62 4.45 31.46 -2.19
CA THR A 62 5.53 30.53 -2.45
C THR A 62 6.01 29.92 -1.12
N PHE A 63 6.88 28.94 -1.18
CA PHE A 63 7.50 28.34 -0.01
C PHE A 63 8.98 28.03 -0.29
N THR A 64 9.75 27.90 0.79
CA THR A 64 11.17 27.59 0.73
C THR A 64 11.41 26.10 0.89
N GLU A 65 12.63 25.62 0.57
CA GLU A 65 13.05 24.23 0.84
C GLU A 65 12.96 23.89 2.33
N GLN A 66 13.27 24.87 3.21
CA GLN A 66 13.15 24.68 4.65
C GLN A 66 11.70 24.45 5.07
N GLU A 67 10.75 25.22 4.53
CA GLU A 67 9.33 25.03 4.79
C GLU A 67 8.85 23.69 4.21
N ALA A 68 9.24 23.35 2.99
CA ALA A 68 8.91 22.07 2.37
C ALA A 68 9.41 20.89 3.22
N SER A 69 10.62 21.00 3.77
CA SER A 69 11.19 19.97 4.64
C SER A 69 10.48 19.81 5.98
N SER A 70 9.62 20.74 6.38
CA SER A 70 8.81 20.61 7.61
C SER A 70 7.57 19.73 7.43
N VAL A 71 7.22 19.37 6.19
CA VAL A 71 6.05 18.54 5.88
C VAL A 71 6.36 17.07 6.16
N GLU A 72 5.66 16.48 7.13
CA GLU A 72 5.78 15.07 7.50
C GLU A 72 4.65 14.22 6.90
N GLU A 73 3.49 14.81 6.67
CA GLU A 73 2.33 14.12 6.09
C GLU A 73 1.73 14.97 4.96
N LEU A 74 1.47 14.35 3.81
CA LEU A 74 0.79 14.98 2.69
C LEU A 74 -0.35 14.08 2.21
N GLU A 75 -1.57 14.62 2.25
CA GLU A 75 -2.76 13.98 1.72
C GLU A 75 -3.31 14.80 0.54
N ILE A 76 -3.39 14.17 -0.62
CA ILE A 76 -3.94 14.73 -1.87
C ILE A 76 -5.20 13.94 -2.19
N VAL A 77 -6.33 14.45 -1.73
CA VAL A 77 -7.66 13.89 -1.96
C VAL A 77 -8.52 15.02 -2.50
N ASP A 78 -8.66 15.07 -3.79
CA ASP A 78 -9.53 16.06 -4.42
C ASP A 78 -10.50 15.39 -5.40
N TYR A 79 -11.75 15.35 -5.01
CA TYR A 79 -12.87 14.85 -5.82
C TYR A 79 -13.32 15.88 -6.89
N LYS A 80 -12.67 17.05 -6.99
CA LYS A 80 -13.28 18.22 -7.63
C LYS A 80 -12.52 18.82 -8.80
N LYS A 81 -12.27 18.17 -9.90
CA LYS A 81 -12.13 18.85 -11.19
C LYS A 81 -10.77 18.92 -11.89
N ILE A 82 -9.65 19.06 -11.20
CA ILE A 82 -8.34 19.09 -11.87
C ILE A 82 -7.49 18.03 -11.19
N PRO A 83 -7.34 16.85 -11.79
CA PRO A 83 -6.52 15.80 -11.20
C PRO A 83 -5.04 16.17 -11.32
N MET A 84 -4.25 15.73 -10.37
CA MET A 84 -2.80 15.80 -10.41
C MET A 84 -2.27 14.87 -11.52
N GLU A 85 -1.28 15.33 -12.26
CA GLU A 85 -0.66 14.58 -13.35
C GLU A 85 0.77 14.12 -13.03
N SER A 86 1.45 14.80 -12.08
CA SER A 86 2.88 14.57 -11.82
C SER A 86 3.24 14.75 -10.34
N LEU A 87 4.21 13.93 -9.90
CA LEU A 87 4.87 14.04 -8.59
C LEU A 87 6.23 14.76 -8.68
N LYS A 88 6.58 15.34 -9.85
CA LYS A 88 7.86 16.04 -10.03
C LYS A 88 8.01 17.14 -8.96
N GLY A 89 9.15 17.13 -8.26
CA GLY A 89 9.46 18.06 -7.19
C GLY A 89 9.00 17.66 -5.80
N ILE A 90 8.24 16.55 -5.63
CA ILE A 90 7.84 16.07 -4.29
C ILE A 90 9.04 15.76 -3.38
N GLY A 91 10.20 15.48 -3.95
CA GLY A 91 11.44 15.23 -3.22
C GLY A 91 11.95 16.41 -2.38
N TYR A 92 11.40 17.61 -2.53
CA TYR A 92 11.66 18.72 -1.60
C TYR A 92 11.09 18.47 -0.19
N LEU A 93 10.10 17.58 -0.06
CA LEU A 93 9.51 17.20 1.22
C LEU A 93 10.37 16.12 1.92
N THR A 94 11.62 16.45 2.20
CA THR A 94 12.65 15.49 2.66
C THR A 94 12.34 14.77 3.96
N ASN A 95 11.44 15.31 4.79
CA ASN A 95 10.98 14.69 6.04
C ASN A 95 9.62 14.01 5.92
N LEU A 96 9.08 13.89 4.70
CA LEU A 96 7.79 13.24 4.48
C LEU A 96 7.83 11.79 4.98
N GLU A 97 6.95 11.45 5.91
CA GLU A 97 6.75 10.10 6.45
C GLU A 97 5.55 9.41 5.82
N THR A 98 4.49 10.16 5.53
CA THR A 98 3.27 9.62 4.93
C THR A 98 2.85 10.41 3.69
N LEU A 99 2.64 9.71 2.59
CA LEU A 99 2.05 10.25 1.36
C LEU A 99 0.78 9.48 1.01
N LYS A 100 -0.34 10.19 0.95
CA LYS A 100 -1.62 9.64 0.50
C LYS A 100 -2.13 10.40 -0.73
N ILE A 101 -2.42 9.67 -1.79
CA ILE A 101 -2.93 10.18 -3.06
C ILE A 101 -4.18 9.36 -3.40
N GLN A 102 -5.30 10.01 -3.60
CA GLN A 102 -6.55 9.32 -3.92
C GLN A 102 -7.31 10.05 -5.02
N ASP A 103 -7.95 9.26 -5.91
CA ASP A 103 -8.81 9.75 -7.01
C ASP A 103 -8.10 10.68 -8.01
N GLN A 104 -6.79 10.50 -8.19
CA GLN A 104 -5.97 11.26 -9.13
C GLN A 104 -5.82 10.51 -10.46
N TRP A 105 -6.92 10.34 -11.17
CA TRP A 105 -7.05 9.44 -12.35
C TRP A 105 -6.15 9.81 -13.56
N GLN A 106 -5.54 11.00 -13.60
CA GLN A 106 -4.52 11.38 -14.59
C GLN A 106 -3.09 11.11 -14.14
N LEU A 107 -2.87 10.83 -12.85
CA LEU A 107 -1.57 10.41 -12.36
C LEU A 107 -1.27 8.98 -12.85
N SER A 108 -0.52 8.85 -13.93
CA SER A 108 -0.23 7.56 -14.56
C SER A 108 1.14 6.97 -14.19
N SER A 109 1.97 7.75 -13.49
CA SER A 109 3.35 7.41 -13.11
C SER A 109 3.67 7.92 -11.71
N LEU A 110 4.58 7.24 -11.03
CA LEU A 110 5.18 7.66 -9.77
C LEU A 110 6.50 8.41 -9.99
N GLU A 111 6.79 8.85 -11.21
CA GLU A 111 7.96 9.66 -11.50
C GLU A 111 7.96 10.93 -10.62
N GLY A 112 9.11 11.17 -9.97
CA GLY A 112 9.24 12.20 -8.92
C GLY A 112 9.47 11.59 -7.53
N LEU A 113 9.04 10.35 -7.28
CA LEU A 113 9.44 9.62 -6.08
C LEU A 113 10.91 9.22 -6.22
N ASP A 114 11.76 9.85 -5.45
CA ASP A 114 13.20 9.64 -5.51
C ASP A 114 13.81 9.38 -4.12
N GLY A 115 15.11 9.05 -4.07
CA GLY A 115 15.82 8.70 -2.85
C GLY A 115 16.01 9.84 -1.84
N ARG A 116 15.47 11.05 -2.10
CA ARG A 116 15.44 12.15 -1.12
C ARG A 116 14.39 11.90 -0.03
N LEU A 117 13.33 11.15 -0.34
CA LEU A 117 12.25 10.81 0.59
C LEU A 117 12.65 9.67 1.56
N LYS A 118 13.75 9.86 2.28
CA LYS A 118 14.36 8.82 3.13
C LYS A 118 13.52 8.40 4.34
N LYS A 119 12.55 9.23 4.73
CA LYS A 119 11.69 8.97 5.89
C LYS A 119 10.32 8.40 5.49
N LEU A 120 10.00 8.35 4.19
CA LEU A 120 8.70 7.90 3.72
C LEU A 120 8.52 6.42 4.08
N ASP A 121 7.71 6.15 5.10
CA ASP A 121 7.39 4.82 5.58
C ASP A 121 6.00 4.33 5.16
N ALA A 122 5.10 5.24 4.76
CA ALA A 122 3.76 4.92 4.28
C ALA A 122 3.45 5.62 2.95
N LEU A 123 3.22 4.84 1.91
CA LEU A 123 2.73 5.32 0.61
C LEU A 123 1.40 4.66 0.29
N ASN A 124 0.37 5.48 0.14
CA ASN A 124 -0.95 5.06 -0.33
C ASN A 124 -1.29 5.83 -1.60
N VAL A 125 -1.47 5.10 -2.70
CA VAL A 125 -2.01 5.62 -3.96
C VAL A 125 -3.20 4.76 -4.33
N SER A 126 -4.37 5.38 -4.50
CA SER A 126 -5.60 4.63 -4.74
C SER A 126 -6.46 5.32 -5.79
N TYR A 127 -7.14 4.52 -6.62
CA TYR A 127 -8.05 5.00 -7.65
C TYR A 127 -7.43 6.08 -8.55
N SER A 128 -6.18 5.84 -8.92
CA SER A 128 -5.40 6.69 -9.81
C SER A 128 -5.22 6.01 -11.17
N GLY A 129 -4.33 6.49 -12.00
CA GLY A 129 -4.05 5.89 -13.31
C GLY A 129 -2.77 5.05 -13.34
N ILE A 130 -2.23 4.67 -12.19
CA ILE A 130 -0.91 4.04 -12.07
C ILE A 130 -0.87 2.68 -12.77
N THR A 131 0.14 2.49 -13.60
CA THR A 131 0.35 1.23 -14.33
C THR A 131 1.63 0.50 -13.92
N SER A 132 2.57 1.20 -13.28
CA SER A 132 3.88 0.70 -12.83
C SER A 132 4.24 1.30 -11.47
N ILE A 133 4.88 0.50 -10.65
CA ILE A 133 5.35 0.89 -9.31
C ILE A 133 6.88 0.79 -9.18
N LYS A 134 7.61 0.79 -10.30
CA LYS A 134 9.08 0.62 -10.29
C LYS A 134 9.81 1.67 -9.47
N GLU A 135 9.28 2.87 -9.36
CA GLU A 135 9.85 4.01 -8.63
C GLU A 135 9.89 3.77 -7.10
N VAL A 136 9.04 2.86 -6.57
CA VAL A 136 9.08 2.54 -5.14
C VAL A 136 10.41 1.91 -4.71
N ALA A 137 11.20 1.39 -5.67
CA ALA A 137 12.56 0.90 -5.41
C ALA A 137 13.48 1.96 -4.79
N ASN A 138 13.18 3.24 -4.99
CA ASN A 138 13.91 4.38 -4.43
C ASN A 138 13.56 4.68 -2.97
N LEU A 139 12.58 3.97 -2.38
CA LEU A 139 11.98 4.25 -1.08
C LEU A 139 12.21 3.09 -0.08
N PRO A 140 13.46 2.79 0.31
CA PRO A 140 13.78 1.61 1.11
C PRO A 140 13.20 1.64 2.54
N SER A 141 12.71 2.79 3.00
CA SER A 141 12.09 2.97 4.32
C SER A 141 10.64 2.48 4.40
N LEU A 142 10.00 2.19 3.25
CA LEU A 142 8.59 1.82 3.21
C LEU A 142 8.28 0.60 4.08
N VAL A 143 7.27 0.76 4.91
CA VAL A 143 6.65 -0.25 5.77
C VAL A 143 5.24 -0.57 5.29
N TYR A 144 4.52 0.45 4.84
CA TYR A 144 3.14 0.38 4.33
C TYR A 144 3.10 0.81 2.87
N LEU A 145 2.60 -0.06 2.00
CA LEU A 145 2.46 0.23 0.58
C LEU A 145 1.07 -0.20 0.10
N THR A 146 0.32 0.77 -0.43
CA THR A 146 -1.04 0.56 -0.91
C THR A 146 -1.22 1.12 -2.31
N PHE A 147 -1.79 0.31 -3.20
CA PHE A 147 -2.23 0.66 -4.54
C PHE A 147 -3.57 -0.02 -4.83
N ASP A 148 -4.68 0.67 -4.57
CA ASP A 148 -6.01 0.09 -4.74
C ASP A 148 -6.73 0.71 -5.94
N GLY A 149 -7.38 -0.12 -6.77
CA GLY A 149 -8.19 0.34 -7.88
C GLY A 149 -7.39 0.98 -9.02
N ASP A 150 -6.13 0.60 -9.18
CA ASP A 150 -5.24 1.08 -10.24
C ASP A 150 -5.16 0.08 -11.42
N LYS A 151 -4.14 0.19 -12.25
CA LYS A 151 -3.92 -0.68 -13.42
C LYS A 151 -2.58 -1.41 -13.38
N ILE A 152 -2.09 -1.71 -12.17
CA ILE A 152 -0.79 -2.31 -11.93
C ILE A 152 -0.78 -3.74 -12.46
N ARG A 153 0.26 -4.08 -13.23
CA ARG A 153 0.41 -5.40 -13.86
C ARG A 153 1.57 -6.21 -13.29
N SER A 154 2.48 -5.58 -12.55
CA SER A 154 3.70 -6.18 -12.01
C SER A 154 4.03 -5.55 -10.66
N LEU A 155 4.67 -6.33 -9.79
CA LEU A 155 5.24 -5.87 -8.54
C LEU A 155 6.71 -5.45 -8.71
N ASP A 156 7.18 -5.18 -9.94
CA ASP A 156 8.53 -4.68 -10.16
C ASP A 156 8.73 -3.35 -9.41
N GLY A 157 9.82 -3.27 -8.65
CA GLY A 157 10.13 -2.14 -7.78
C GLY A 157 10.14 -2.50 -6.29
N ILE A 158 9.38 -3.54 -5.84
CA ILE A 158 9.35 -3.89 -4.41
C ILE A 158 10.59 -4.67 -3.94
N GLN A 159 11.45 -5.14 -4.84
CA GLN A 159 12.54 -6.08 -4.53
C GLN A 159 13.55 -5.55 -3.50
N GLY A 160 13.66 -4.23 -3.35
CA GLY A 160 14.55 -3.58 -2.39
C GLY A 160 13.92 -3.26 -1.04
N LEU A 161 12.60 -3.43 -0.89
CA LEU A 161 11.82 -2.95 0.25
C LEU A 161 11.90 -3.91 1.44
N LYS A 162 13.08 -4.00 2.06
CA LYS A 162 13.33 -4.92 3.19
C LYS A 162 12.52 -4.61 4.45
N ASN A 163 12.01 -3.39 4.57
CA ASN A 163 11.20 -2.96 5.72
C ASN A 163 9.70 -3.17 5.50
N LEU A 164 9.27 -3.56 4.28
CA LEU A 164 7.87 -3.70 3.94
C LEU A 164 7.21 -4.80 4.79
N ARG A 165 6.11 -4.43 5.46
CA ARG A 165 5.29 -5.32 6.30
C ARG A 165 3.87 -5.44 5.81
N TYR A 166 3.35 -4.41 5.13
CA TYR A 166 1.97 -4.32 4.69
C TYR A 166 1.96 -3.95 3.21
N LEU A 167 1.43 -4.85 2.37
CA LEU A 167 1.26 -4.63 0.95
C LEU A 167 -0.20 -4.85 0.57
N MET A 168 -0.85 -3.82 0.04
CA MET A 168 -2.22 -3.85 -0.46
C MET A 168 -2.23 -3.45 -1.94
N VAL A 169 -2.78 -4.30 -2.78
CA VAL A 169 -2.87 -4.11 -4.23
C VAL A 169 -4.22 -4.63 -4.74
N TYR A 170 -5.29 -4.19 -4.05
CA TYR A 170 -6.66 -4.56 -4.41
C TYR A 170 -7.05 -4.07 -5.80
N ASP A 171 -7.94 -4.80 -6.47
CA ASP A 171 -8.58 -4.44 -7.74
C ASP A 171 -7.59 -3.85 -8.77
N ASN A 172 -6.53 -4.61 -9.04
CA ASN A 172 -5.50 -4.31 -10.03
C ASN A 172 -5.49 -5.34 -11.18
N CYS A 173 -4.42 -5.37 -11.97
CA CYS A 173 -4.27 -6.25 -13.14
C CYS A 173 -3.13 -7.25 -12.98
N LEU A 174 -2.75 -7.63 -11.75
CA LEU A 174 -1.65 -8.55 -11.50
C LEU A 174 -1.95 -9.95 -12.03
N THR A 175 -1.05 -10.52 -12.82
CA THR A 175 -1.12 -11.90 -13.32
C THR A 175 -0.15 -12.84 -12.62
N SER A 176 0.85 -12.30 -11.92
CA SER A 176 1.85 -13.03 -11.13
C SER A 176 2.33 -12.21 -9.96
N LEU A 177 2.99 -12.89 -9.00
CA LEU A 177 3.58 -12.28 -7.80
C LEU A 177 5.12 -12.18 -7.91
N LYS A 178 5.68 -12.19 -9.14
CA LYS A 178 7.12 -12.05 -9.35
C LYS A 178 7.65 -10.80 -8.64
N GLY A 179 8.71 -10.95 -7.85
CA GLY A 179 9.33 -9.88 -7.07
C GLY A 179 8.95 -9.92 -5.59
N ILE A 180 7.80 -10.52 -5.24
CA ILE A 180 7.33 -10.60 -3.84
C ILE A 180 8.24 -11.47 -2.96
N GLU A 181 8.97 -12.42 -3.56
CA GLU A 181 9.88 -13.33 -2.88
C GLU A 181 11.00 -12.64 -2.10
N SER A 182 11.27 -11.37 -2.40
CA SER A 182 12.33 -10.57 -1.78
C SER A 182 11.89 -9.83 -0.50
N VAL A 183 10.57 -9.63 -0.31
CA VAL A 183 10.01 -8.89 0.82
C VAL A 183 9.69 -9.81 2.00
N VAL A 184 10.69 -10.53 2.48
CA VAL A 184 10.57 -11.60 3.50
C VAL A 184 10.06 -11.14 4.87
N ASN A 185 9.94 -9.84 5.09
CA ASN A 185 9.40 -9.26 6.32
C ASN A 185 7.90 -8.97 6.24
N LEU A 186 7.24 -9.33 5.13
CA LEU A 186 5.82 -9.08 4.92
C LEU A 186 4.98 -9.84 5.97
N GLU A 187 4.09 -9.10 6.63
CA GLU A 187 3.17 -9.61 7.65
C GLU A 187 1.74 -9.70 7.13
N GLU A 188 1.34 -8.78 6.25
CA GLU A 188 0.00 -8.79 5.66
C GLU A 188 0.11 -8.51 4.15
N PHE A 189 -0.54 -9.36 3.35
CA PHE A 189 -0.61 -9.22 1.90
C PHE A 189 -2.05 -9.34 1.42
N TYR A 190 -2.48 -8.32 0.69
CA TYR A 190 -3.82 -8.20 0.18
C TYR A 190 -3.79 -7.94 -1.34
N ALA A 191 -4.26 -8.90 -2.12
CA ALA A 191 -4.31 -8.85 -3.59
C ALA A 191 -5.67 -9.34 -4.14
N TYR A 192 -6.75 -9.06 -3.41
CA TYR A 192 -8.11 -9.32 -3.87
C TYR A 192 -8.39 -8.59 -5.21
N GLY A 193 -9.20 -9.17 -6.09
CA GLY A 193 -9.63 -8.50 -7.32
C GLY A 193 -8.52 -8.39 -8.38
N ASN A 194 -7.66 -9.40 -8.49
CA ASN A 194 -6.60 -9.44 -9.50
C ASN A 194 -6.81 -10.60 -10.51
N GLN A 195 -5.78 -10.96 -11.26
CA GLN A 195 -5.83 -12.02 -12.27
C GLN A 195 -4.84 -13.15 -11.99
N LEU A 196 -4.49 -13.36 -10.72
CA LEU A 196 -3.50 -14.33 -10.30
C LEU A 196 -3.96 -15.75 -10.59
N THR A 197 -3.09 -16.55 -11.20
CA THR A 197 -3.31 -17.97 -11.48
C THR A 197 -2.48 -18.89 -10.58
N SER A 198 -1.54 -18.32 -9.82
CA SER A 198 -0.61 -19.02 -8.92
C SER A 198 -0.16 -18.09 -7.81
N LEU A 199 0.20 -18.67 -6.66
CA LEU A 199 0.84 -17.99 -5.53
C LEU A 199 2.37 -18.18 -5.52
N LYS A 200 2.97 -18.57 -6.65
CA LYS A 200 4.43 -18.71 -6.74
C LYS A 200 5.12 -17.41 -6.33
N GLY A 201 6.12 -17.52 -5.46
CA GLY A 201 6.90 -16.40 -4.92
C GLY A 201 6.65 -16.14 -3.43
N ILE A 202 5.50 -16.62 -2.85
CA ILE A 202 5.20 -16.37 -1.44
C ILE A 202 5.79 -17.42 -0.49
N GLU A 203 6.44 -18.46 -1.01
CA GLU A 203 6.85 -19.67 -0.25
C GLU A 203 7.76 -19.37 0.95
N ASN A 204 8.49 -18.25 0.90
CA ASN A 204 9.44 -17.84 1.94
C ASN A 204 8.94 -16.68 2.81
N LEU A 205 7.72 -16.20 2.60
CA LEU A 205 7.13 -15.12 3.39
C LEU A 205 6.62 -15.64 4.74
N THR A 206 7.48 -16.32 5.47
CA THR A 206 7.11 -17.05 6.71
C THR A 206 6.64 -16.17 7.86
N LYS A 207 6.78 -14.84 7.76
CA LYS A 207 6.22 -13.88 8.72
C LYS A 207 4.76 -13.51 8.44
N LEU A 208 4.22 -13.97 7.30
CA LEU A 208 2.87 -13.61 6.88
C LEU A 208 1.83 -14.15 7.87
N LYS A 209 0.97 -13.25 8.34
CA LYS A 209 -0.15 -13.48 9.26
C LYS A 209 -1.50 -13.42 8.53
N LYS A 210 -1.61 -12.54 7.52
CA LYS A 210 -2.82 -12.41 6.72
C LYS A 210 -2.50 -12.47 5.24
N LEU A 211 -3.27 -13.29 4.53
CA LEU A 211 -3.22 -13.43 3.09
C LEU A 211 -4.64 -13.32 2.52
N GLU A 212 -4.90 -12.27 1.75
CA GLU A 212 -6.16 -12.07 1.05
C GLU A 212 -5.91 -12.07 -0.46
N VAL A 213 -6.33 -13.13 -1.13
CA VAL A 213 -6.20 -13.33 -2.59
C VAL A 213 -7.52 -13.77 -3.22
N GLY A 214 -8.63 -13.34 -2.64
CA GLY A 214 -9.96 -13.54 -3.20
C GLY A 214 -10.13 -12.88 -4.57
N LYS A 215 -11.18 -13.24 -5.32
CA LYS A 215 -11.52 -12.71 -6.64
C LYS A 215 -10.31 -12.73 -7.60
N ASN A 216 -9.74 -13.94 -7.73
CA ASN A 216 -8.61 -14.23 -8.62
C ASN A 216 -8.93 -15.46 -9.49
N ARG A 217 -7.91 -16.09 -10.08
CA ARG A 217 -8.07 -17.25 -10.97
C ARG A 217 -7.34 -18.49 -10.45
N LEU A 218 -7.13 -18.59 -9.14
CA LEU A 218 -6.36 -19.65 -8.49
C LEU A 218 -7.09 -21.00 -8.59
N LYS A 219 -6.34 -22.06 -8.95
CA LYS A 219 -6.83 -23.46 -9.00
C LYS A 219 -6.38 -24.29 -7.80
N ASN A 220 -5.36 -23.88 -7.11
CA ASN A 220 -4.80 -24.46 -5.90
C ASN A 220 -4.07 -23.39 -5.08
N LEU A 221 -3.63 -23.74 -3.87
CA LEU A 221 -2.92 -22.83 -2.97
C LEU A 221 -1.43 -23.20 -2.83
N LYS A 222 -0.84 -23.87 -3.82
CA LYS A 222 0.59 -24.19 -3.79
C LYS A 222 1.43 -22.95 -3.52
N GLY A 223 2.36 -23.09 -2.55
CA GLY A 223 3.23 -21.98 -2.09
C GLY A 223 2.95 -21.54 -0.66
N ILE A 224 1.72 -21.81 -0.10
CA ILE A 224 1.41 -21.39 1.27
C ILE A 224 1.85 -22.40 2.34
N GLU A 225 2.31 -23.59 1.97
CA GLU A 225 2.51 -24.73 2.88
C GLU A 225 3.48 -24.43 4.03
N LYS A 226 4.39 -23.46 3.84
CA LYS A 226 5.39 -23.04 4.85
C LYS A 226 4.99 -21.79 5.63
N LEU A 227 3.85 -21.17 5.33
CA LEU A 227 3.40 -19.94 5.97
C LEU A 227 2.77 -20.23 7.35
N THR A 228 3.50 -20.89 8.22
CA THR A 228 3.00 -21.42 9.50
C THR A 228 2.59 -20.35 10.50
N ASN A 229 2.85 -19.07 10.23
CA ASN A 229 2.37 -17.94 11.03
C ASN A 229 1.01 -17.41 10.55
N LEU A 230 0.45 -17.96 9.46
CA LEU A 230 -0.81 -17.46 8.90
C LEU A 230 -1.97 -17.69 9.88
N GLU A 231 -2.68 -16.60 10.17
CA GLU A 231 -3.82 -16.51 11.07
C GLU A 231 -5.13 -16.31 10.29
N GLU A 232 -5.05 -15.61 9.16
CA GLU A 232 -6.20 -15.32 8.32
C GLU A 232 -5.90 -15.60 6.84
N LEU A 233 -6.80 -16.35 6.19
CA LEU A 233 -6.70 -16.74 4.79
C LEU A 233 -8.01 -16.42 4.06
N GLY A 234 -7.97 -15.47 3.14
CA GLY A 234 -9.04 -15.12 2.21
C GLY A 234 -8.72 -15.60 0.80
N VAL A 235 -9.51 -16.55 0.30
CA VAL A 235 -9.36 -17.16 -1.04
C VAL A 235 -10.70 -17.28 -1.75
N SER A 236 -11.71 -16.54 -1.31
CA SER A 236 -13.04 -16.54 -1.92
C SER A 236 -13.00 -16.15 -3.40
N GLU A 237 -14.04 -16.49 -4.17
CA GLU A 237 -14.16 -16.09 -5.58
C GLU A 237 -12.94 -16.53 -6.44
N ASN A 238 -12.54 -17.79 -6.30
CA ASN A 238 -11.48 -18.41 -7.08
C ASN A 238 -11.98 -19.67 -7.82
N ARG A 239 -11.07 -20.54 -8.23
CA ARG A 239 -11.38 -21.80 -8.95
C ARG A 239 -10.86 -23.01 -8.20
N LEU A 240 -10.78 -22.92 -6.85
CA LEU A 240 -10.23 -23.96 -5.99
C LEU A 240 -11.16 -25.17 -5.96
N THR A 241 -10.61 -26.39 -6.01
CA THR A 241 -11.34 -27.65 -5.85
C THR A 241 -11.10 -28.29 -4.48
N ASP A 242 -10.04 -27.90 -3.82
CA ASP A 242 -9.69 -28.25 -2.44
C ASP A 242 -8.77 -27.18 -1.85
N ILE A 243 -8.47 -27.29 -0.56
CA ILE A 243 -7.55 -26.40 0.17
C ILE A 243 -6.54 -27.20 1.00
N LYS A 244 -6.09 -28.34 0.47
CA LYS A 244 -5.20 -29.28 1.21
C LYS A 244 -3.86 -28.69 1.63
N GLU A 245 -3.40 -27.64 0.94
CA GLU A 245 -2.15 -26.93 1.23
C GLU A 245 -2.11 -26.32 2.64
N ILE A 246 -3.29 -26.06 3.26
CA ILE A 246 -3.36 -25.46 4.60
C ILE A 246 -3.00 -26.44 5.72
N LYS A 247 -2.81 -27.73 5.46
CA LYS A 247 -2.66 -28.80 6.48
C LYS A 247 -1.66 -28.50 7.61
N ASN A 248 -0.61 -27.71 7.34
CA ASN A 248 0.43 -27.36 8.30
C ASN A 248 0.22 -25.99 8.96
N LEU A 249 -0.79 -25.22 8.57
CA LEU A 249 -1.02 -23.85 9.00
C LEU A 249 -1.83 -23.81 10.32
N LYS A 250 -1.22 -24.31 11.41
CA LYS A 250 -1.90 -24.56 12.70
C LYS A 250 -2.34 -23.28 13.44
N LYS A 251 -1.90 -22.11 12.99
CA LYS A 251 -2.28 -20.82 13.57
C LYS A 251 -3.52 -20.21 12.93
N LEU A 252 -4.08 -20.83 11.88
CA LEU A 252 -5.27 -20.32 11.22
C LEU A 252 -6.44 -20.18 12.20
N GLU A 253 -6.99 -18.98 12.21
CA GLU A 253 -8.17 -18.60 12.98
C GLU A 253 -9.39 -18.37 12.10
N ARG A 254 -9.17 -17.83 10.88
CA ARG A 254 -10.24 -17.49 9.93
C ARG A 254 -9.88 -17.92 8.52
N ILE A 255 -10.83 -18.58 7.85
CA ILE A 255 -10.72 -18.99 6.45
C ILE A 255 -11.97 -18.52 5.70
N TYR A 256 -11.77 -17.72 4.67
CA TYR A 256 -12.82 -17.27 3.75
C TYR A 256 -12.56 -17.91 2.38
N ALA A 257 -13.41 -18.86 1.98
CA ALA A 257 -13.22 -19.67 0.77
C ALA A 257 -14.52 -19.86 -0.04
N PHE A 258 -15.51 -18.98 0.16
CA PHE A 258 -16.79 -19.04 -0.56
C PHE A 258 -16.62 -18.72 -2.05
N CYS A 259 -17.61 -19.02 -2.89
CA CYS A 259 -17.56 -18.86 -4.33
C CYS A 259 -16.35 -19.56 -4.97
N ASN A 260 -16.15 -20.84 -4.63
CA ASN A 260 -15.16 -21.74 -5.21
C ASN A 260 -15.82 -23.01 -5.73
N LYS A 261 -15.04 -24.05 -6.02
CA LYS A 261 -15.48 -25.38 -6.42
C LYS A 261 -15.00 -26.45 -5.43
N ILE A 262 -14.88 -26.10 -4.14
CA ILE A 262 -14.30 -26.97 -3.11
C ILE A 262 -15.28 -28.12 -2.86
N LYS A 263 -14.75 -29.35 -3.01
CA LYS A 263 -15.50 -30.59 -2.78
C LYS A 263 -15.13 -31.26 -1.46
N THR A 264 -13.94 -30.98 -0.96
CA THR A 264 -13.41 -31.63 0.25
C THR A 264 -12.64 -30.64 1.10
N LEU A 265 -12.80 -30.73 2.39
CA LEU A 265 -11.99 -29.98 3.37
C LEU A 265 -10.98 -30.93 4.02
N PRO A 266 -9.82 -30.39 4.41
CA PRO A 266 -8.90 -31.16 5.26
C PRO A 266 -9.55 -31.44 6.62
N ASN A 267 -8.95 -32.37 7.40
CA ASN A 267 -9.42 -32.65 8.75
C ASN A 267 -9.34 -31.39 9.62
N LEU A 268 -10.49 -30.73 9.88
CA LEU A 268 -10.54 -29.45 10.61
C LEU A 268 -10.16 -29.59 12.09
N LYS A 269 -10.26 -30.79 12.70
CA LYS A 269 -9.88 -31.03 14.10
C LYS A 269 -8.39 -30.74 14.37
N GLN A 270 -7.58 -30.71 13.34
CA GLN A 270 -6.14 -30.39 13.46
C GLN A 270 -5.85 -28.89 13.67
N PHE A 271 -6.83 -28.01 13.49
CA PHE A 271 -6.69 -26.55 13.61
C PHE A 271 -7.28 -26.06 14.93
N SER A 272 -6.51 -26.18 16.00
CA SER A 272 -6.98 -25.87 17.37
C SER A 272 -7.36 -24.39 17.58
N LYS A 273 -6.93 -23.50 16.70
CA LYS A 273 -7.21 -22.06 16.76
C LYS A 273 -8.31 -21.61 15.79
N LEU A 274 -8.80 -22.49 14.92
CA LEU A 274 -9.78 -22.15 13.91
C LEU A 274 -11.13 -21.81 14.56
N LYS A 275 -11.58 -20.56 14.33
CA LYS A 275 -12.85 -20.01 14.83
C LYS A 275 -13.92 -20.03 13.75
N TYR A 276 -13.51 -19.69 12.52
CA TYR A 276 -14.45 -19.53 11.41
C TYR A 276 -13.87 -20.11 10.12
N ILE A 277 -14.70 -20.84 9.39
CA ILE A 277 -14.47 -21.21 8.01
C ILE A 277 -15.76 -20.96 7.21
N PHE A 278 -15.66 -20.13 6.19
CA PHE A 278 -16.73 -19.82 5.27
C PHE A 278 -16.39 -20.42 3.91
N CYS A 279 -17.11 -21.45 3.51
CA CYS A 279 -16.96 -22.08 2.19
C CYS A 279 -18.34 -22.55 1.72
N ASP A 280 -18.56 -22.50 0.40
CA ASP A 280 -19.73 -23.10 -0.22
C ASP A 280 -19.53 -24.61 -0.28
N PHE A 281 -20.30 -25.33 0.48
CA PHE A 281 -20.51 -26.74 0.18
C PHE A 281 -21.62 -26.80 -0.88
N SER A 282 -21.30 -27.19 -2.11
CA SER A 282 -22.35 -27.67 -3.01
C SER A 282 -23.02 -28.85 -2.30
N ASP A 283 -24.36 -28.76 -2.14
CA ASP A 283 -25.25 -29.71 -1.48
C ASP A 283 -24.96 -31.16 -1.86
N ASN A 284 -24.07 -31.82 -1.13
CA ASN A 284 -23.86 -33.27 -1.13
C ASN A 284 -23.07 -33.63 0.12
N LEU A 285 -23.63 -33.38 1.31
CA LEU A 285 -23.37 -34.10 2.54
C LEU A 285 -24.55 -34.98 2.86
#